data_b025b213814cccbd57c5a250f421c5ad
#
_entry.id   b025b213814cccbd57c5a250f421c5ad
#
_cell.length_a   1.000
_cell.length_b   1.000
_cell.length_c   1.000
_cell.angle_alpha   90.00
_cell.angle_beta   90.00
_cell.angle_gamma   90.00
#
_symmetry.space_group_name_H-M   'P 1'
#
loop_
_entity.id
_entity.type
_entity.pdbx_description
1 polymer ?
#
loop_
_entity_poly.entity_id
_entity_poly.type
_entity_poly.pdbx_seq_one_letter_code
_entity_poly.pdbx_strand_id
1 'polypeptide(L)'
;RFACLIDRFGVRLIVNPDYAVKNNLCSLRRVEKYLANTYIVPCDIWCGKNPFSSHELYSWYMVSEQADEAGMVRANRKGELVRVPRGQSGNAMPGIAYLLKDDCDVLRTRMEQLCENPESHGFFWEAALFDGAKMIVNARLVPAGEVIEINTYEQLRQRDSASPQLESDKLNVIAAVLGAGTGDI
;
A
#
# COMPACT_ATOMS: atom_id res chain seq x y z
N ARG A 1 3.03 9.20 -19.45
CA ARG A 1 4.25 8.78 -18.72
C ARG A 1 4.29 7.27 -18.48
N PHE A 2 3.16 6.62 -18.22
CA PHE A 2 3.09 5.20 -17.87
C PHE A 2 2.54 4.30 -19.00
N ALA A 3 2.38 4.82 -20.22
CA ALA A 3 1.84 4.06 -21.35
C ALA A 3 2.64 2.79 -21.67
N CYS A 4 3.97 2.85 -21.49
CA CYS A 4 4.85 1.69 -21.67
C CYS A 4 4.51 0.50 -20.77
N LEU A 5 3.87 0.71 -19.63
CA LEU A 5 3.43 -0.38 -18.75
C LEU A 5 2.27 -1.16 -19.34
N ILE A 6 1.40 -0.50 -20.13
CA ILE A 6 0.29 -1.16 -20.84
C ILE A 6 0.87 -2.16 -21.84
N ASP A 7 1.83 -1.72 -22.65
CA ASP A 7 2.43 -2.54 -23.70
C ASP A 7 3.25 -3.71 -23.12
N ARG A 8 4.00 -3.43 -22.04
CA ARG A 8 4.91 -4.42 -21.44
C ARG A 8 4.20 -5.45 -20.56
N PHE A 9 3.19 -5.04 -19.80
CA PHE A 9 2.58 -5.86 -18.74
C PHE A 9 1.07 -6.08 -18.93
N GLY A 10 0.45 -5.53 -19.98
CA GLY A 10 -0.99 -5.63 -20.20
C GLY A 10 -1.83 -4.99 -19.09
N VAL A 11 -1.27 -4.02 -18.35
CA VAL A 11 -1.96 -3.38 -17.21
C VAL A 11 -3.00 -2.38 -17.69
N ARG A 12 -4.03 -2.16 -16.87
CA ARG A 12 -5.01 -1.10 -17.08
C ARG A 12 -4.64 0.10 -16.21
N LEU A 13 -4.47 1.26 -16.83
CA LEU A 13 -4.22 2.52 -16.13
C LEU A 13 -5.54 3.24 -15.86
N ILE A 14 -5.75 3.61 -14.60
CA ILE A 14 -6.91 4.39 -14.16
C ILE A 14 -6.40 5.62 -13.45
N VAL A 15 -6.76 6.79 -13.99
CA VAL A 15 -6.31 8.08 -13.45
C VAL A 15 -7.21 8.49 -12.28
N ASN A 16 -6.59 8.89 -11.17
CA ASN A 16 -7.25 9.59 -10.09
C ASN A 16 -6.96 11.09 -10.17
N PRO A 17 -7.88 11.94 -10.68
CA PRO A 17 -7.66 13.38 -10.76
C PRO A 17 -7.67 14.06 -9.39
N ASP A 18 -8.25 13.41 -8.38
CA ASP A 18 -8.41 13.97 -7.03
C ASP A 18 -7.24 13.61 -6.09
N TYR A 19 -6.15 13.02 -6.60
CA TYR A 19 -5.05 12.48 -5.79
C TYR A 19 -4.41 13.52 -4.86
N ALA A 20 -4.47 14.81 -5.23
CA ALA A 20 -3.88 15.90 -4.43
C ALA A 20 -4.74 16.30 -3.22
N VAL A 21 -6.02 15.92 -3.20
CA VAL A 21 -6.98 16.33 -2.16
C VAL A 21 -7.68 15.17 -1.47
N LYS A 22 -7.55 13.96 -2.01
CA LYS A 22 -8.16 12.74 -1.47
C LYS A 22 -7.11 11.64 -1.40
N ASN A 23 -7.15 10.89 -0.30
CA ASN A 23 -6.21 9.79 -0.07
C ASN A 23 -6.60 8.51 -0.86
N ASN A 24 -5.89 7.42 -0.63
CA ASN A 24 -5.94 6.17 -1.41
C ASN A 24 -7.30 5.43 -1.29
N LEU A 25 -8.12 5.68 -0.27
CA LEU A 25 -9.50 5.20 -0.19
C LEU A 25 -10.29 5.59 -1.46
N CYS A 26 -10.18 6.85 -1.86
CA CYS A 26 -10.85 7.35 -3.06
C CYS A 26 -10.20 6.83 -4.35
N SER A 27 -8.90 6.50 -4.32
CA SER A 27 -8.23 5.83 -5.44
C SER A 27 -8.75 4.42 -5.65
N LEU A 28 -8.88 3.64 -4.56
CA LEU A 28 -9.42 2.28 -4.60
C LEU A 28 -10.88 2.25 -5.05
N ARG A 29 -11.69 3.24 -4.62
CA ARG A 29 -13.08 3.41 -5.06
C ARG A 29 -13.20 3.51 -6.58
N ARG A 30 -12.25 4.15 -7.28
CA ARG A 30 -12.28 4.28 -8.74
C ARG A 30 -12.11 2.96 -9.49
N VAL A 31 -11.50 1.97 -8.85
CA VAL A 31 -11.26 0.63 -9.42
C VAL A 31 -12.17 -0.44 -8.83
N GLU A 32 -13.12 -0.08 -7.98
CA GLU A 32 -13.98 -1.01 -7.22
C GLU A 32 -14.68 -2.08 -8.07
N LYS A 33 -15.07 -1.73 -9.31
CA LYS A 33 -15.72 -2.67 -10.22
C LYS A 33 -14.83 -3.84 -10.67
N TYR A 34 -13.53 -3.74 -10.44
CA TYR A 34 -12.56 -4.78 -10.73
C TYR A 34 -12.19 -5.62 -9.50
N LEU A 35 -12.65 -5.20 -8.32
CA LEU A 35 -12.40 -5.95 -7.09
C LEU A 35 -13.22 -7.25 -7.12
N ALA A 36 -12.51 -8.35 -7.02
CA ALA A 36 -13.04 -9.70 -6.89
C ALA A 36 -12.05 -10.48 -6.02
N ASN A 37 -11.63 -11.68 -6.37
CA ASN A 37 -10.49 -12.32 -5.71
C ASN A 37 -9.20 -11.55 -6.06
N THR A 38 -8.85 -10.55 -5.25
CA THR A 38 -7.93 -9.48 -5.66
C THR A 38 -6.86 -9.20 -4.61
N TYR A 39 -5.63 -9.04 -5.08
CA TYR A 39 -4.58 -8.39 -4.29
C TYR A 39 -4.69 -6.88 -4.41
N ILE A 40 -4.51 -6.19 -3.27
CA ILE A 40 -4.33 -4.74 -3.19
C ILE A 40 -2.90 -4.53 -2.72
N VAL A 41 -2.12 -3.75 -3.49
CA VAL A 41 -0.68 -3.57 -3.24
C VAL A 41 -0.31 -2.12 -3.51
N PRO A 42 0.30 -1.42 -2.55
CA PRO A 42 0.94 -0.13 -2.81
C PRO A 42 2.12 -0.29 -3.77
N CYS A 43 2.40 0.73 -4.57
CA CYS A 43 3.44 0.66 -5.60
C CYS A 43 4.87 0.91 -5.09
N ASP A 44 5.01 1.32 -3.85
CA ASP A 44 6.24 1.71 -3.14
C ASP A 44 6.71 0.67 -2.12
N ILE A 45 6.13 -0.53 -2.15
CA ILE A 45 6.45 -1.62 -1.24
C ILE A 45 7.46 -2.59 -1.88
N TRP A 46 8.52 -2.87 -1.16
CA TRP A 46 9.46 -3.94 -1.45
C TRP A 46 9.27 -5.10 -0.49
N CYS A 47 9.26 -6.33 -1.02
CA CYS A 47 9.14 -7.57 -0.25
C CYS A 47 10.39 -8.42 -0.44
N GLY A 48 11.02 -8.85 0.66
CA GLY A 48 12.19 -9.74 0.64
C GLY A 48 11.85 -11.14 0.12
N LYS A 49 10.61 -11.57 0.30
CA LYS A 49 10.05 -12.81 -0.26
C LYS A 49 8.77 -12.51 -1.01
N ASN A 50 8.48 -13.31 -2.04
CA ASN A 50 7.21 -13.19 -2.76
C ASN A 50 6.03 -13.54 -1.85
N PRO A 51 5.14 -12.57 -1.53
CA PRO A 51 4.00 -12.80 -0.65
C PRO A 51 2.77 -13.37 -1.39
N PHE A 52 2.81 -13.46 -2.70
CA PHE A 52 1.66 -13.80 -3.54
C PHE A 52 1.53 -15.29 -3.77
N SER A 53 0.29 -15.80 -3.76
CA SER A 53 -0.05 -17.18 -4.07
C SER A 53 -1.12 -17.22 -5.16
N SER A 54 -1.11 -18.28 -5.98
CA SER A 54 -2.19 -18.56 -6.93
C SER A 54 -3.43 -19.16 -6.25
N HIS A 55 -3.32 -19.57 -4.97
CA HIS A 55 -4.36 -20.27 -4.23
C HIS A 55 -4.49 -19.67 -2.83
N GLU A 56 -5.24 -18.59 -2.74
CA GLU A 56 -5.59 -17.98 -1.46
C GLU A 56 -6.96 -18.51 -1.00
N LEU A 57 -7.03 -18.94 0.26
CA LEU A 57 -8.21 -19.57 0.83
C LEU A 57 -9.09 -18.61 1.64
N TYR A 58 -8.54 -17.47 2.05
CA TYR A 58 -9.23 -16.49 2.90
C TYR A 58 -8.68 -15.10 2.66
N SER A 59 -9.47 -14.09 3.01
CA SER A 59 -9.03 -12.70 3.00
C SER A 59 -8.01 -12.44 4.09
N TRP A 60 -6.96 -11.70 3.75
CA TRP A 60 -5.92 -11.33 4.70
C TRP A 60 -5.34 -9.94 4.41
N TYR A 61 -4.80 -9.35 5.44
CA TYR A 61 -4.02 -8.11 5.39
C TYR A 61 -2.65 -8.35 6.02
N MET A 62 -1.60 -7.83 5.38
CA MET A 62 -0.24 -7.97 5.86
C MET A 62 0.01 -7.03 7.03
N VAL A 63 0.67 -7.55 8.06
CA VAL A 63 0.98 -6.84 9.30
C VAL A 63 2.43 -7.15 9.66
N SER A 64 3.25 -6.14 9.84
CA SER A 64 4.62 -6.34 10.34
C SER A 64 4.61 -6.68 11.83
N GLU A 65 5.53 -7.52 12.27
CA GLU A 65 5.78 -7.74 13.70
C GLU A 65 6.34 -6.50 14.41
N GLN A 66 6.80 -5.53 13.64
CA GLN A 66 7.28 -4.26 14.18
C GLN A 66 6.12 -3.47 14.80
N ALA A 67 6.30 -3.06 16.05
CA ALA A 67 5.38 -2.13 16.69
C ALA A 67 5.46 -0.75 16.02
N ASP A 68 4.30 -0.13 15.85
CA ASP A 68 4.17 1.21 15.30
C ASP A 68 3.20 2.03 16.17
N GLU A 69 3.64 3.18 16.65
CA GLU A 69 2.81 4.08 17.46
C GLU A 69 1.61 4.61 16.65
N ALA A 70 1.76 4.74 15.34
CA ALA A 70 0.69 5.11 14.42
C ALA A 70 -0.13 3.89 13.95
N GLY A 71 0.30 2.69 14.26
CA GLY A 71 -0.34 1.45 13.86
C GLY A 71 -1.75 1.32 14.44
N MET A 72 -2.73 1.10 13.58
CA MET A 72 -4.14 1.02 13.97
C MET A 72 -4.65 -0.40 14.14
N VAL A 73 -3.81 -1.40 13.91
CA VAL A 73 -4.22 -2.81 13.87
C VAL A 73 -3.25 -3.73 14.60
N ARG A 74 -3.74 -4.91 14.95
CA ARG A 74 -2.93 -6.05 15.40
C ARG A 74 -3.63 -7.37 15.07
N ALA A 75 -2.90 -8.47 15.14
CA ALA A 75 -3.49 -9.79 15.13
C ALA A 75 -4.07 -10.13 16.52
N ASN A 76 -5.29 -10.63 16.56
CA ASN A 76 -5.85 -11.20 17.80
C ASN A 76 -5.37 -12.67 17.99
N ARG A 77 -5.83 -13.31 19.08
CA ARG A 77 -5.47 -14.72 19.39
C ARG A 77 -5.93 -15.74 18.34
N LYS A 78 -6.88 -15.36 17.49
CA LYS A 78 -7.39 -16.21 16.40
C LYS A 78 -6.67 -15.93 15.07
N GLY A 79 -5.71 -15.00 15.05
CA GLY A 79 -5.05 -14.57 13.83
C GLY A 79 -5.88 -13.59 12.98
N GLU A 80 -6.98 -13.06 13.51
CA GLU A 80 -7.81 -12.09 12.81
C GLU A 80 -7.25 -10.67 12.99
N LEU A 81 -7.37 -9.85 11.96
CA LEU A 81 -7.02 -8.45 12.00
C LEU A 81 -8.04 -7.67 12.85
N VAL A 82 -7.57 -7.01 13.88
CA VAL A 82 -8.43 -6.20 14.76
C VAL A 82 -7.89 -4.79 14.93
N ARG A 83 -8.79 -3.83 15.07
CA ARG A 83 -8.43 -2.45 15.34
C ARG A 83 -7.91 -2.31 16.76
N VAL A 84 -6.85 -1.54 16.91
CA VAL A 84 -6.29 -1.18 18.24
C VAL A 84 -7.07 0.01 18.79
N PRO A 85 -7.43 0.00 20.10
CA PRO A 85 -8.04 1.15 20.76
C PRO A 85 -7.17 2.40 20.63
N ARG A 86 -7.80 3.57 20.60
CA ARG A 86 -7.07 4.86 20.59
C ARG A 86 -6.10 4.95 21.75
N GLY A 87 -4.87 5.40 21.46
CA GLY A 87 -3.81 5.56 22.46
C GLY A 87 -3.00 4.30 22.76
N GLN A 88 -3.25 3.20 22.04
CA GLN A 88 -2.41 2.01 22.06
C GLN A 88 -1.63 1.89 20.76
N SER A 89 -0.40 1.41 20.84
CA SER A 89 0.40 1.08 19.66
C SER A 89 -0.12 -0.20 19.00
N GLY A 90 -0.15 -0.20 17.68
CA GLY A 90 -0.44 -1.37 16.86
C GLY A 90 0.82 -1.92 16.19
N ASN A 91 0.61 -2.57 15.07
CA ASN A 91 1.66 -3.06 14.20
C ASN A 91 1.77 -2.19 12.95
N ALA A 92 2.94 -2.14 12.34
CA ALA A 92 3.12 -1.44 11.07
C ALA A 92 2.30 -2.14 9.96
N MET A 93 1.68 -1.30 9.12
CA MET A 93 0.70 -1.69 8.10
C MET A 93 1.27 -1.42 6.70
N PRO A 94 1.92 -2.39 6.04
CA PRO A 94 2.52 -2.15 4.72
C PRO A 94 1.51 -2.00 3.58
N GLY A 95 0.22 -2.16 3.82
CA GLY A 95 -0.83 -1.90 2.83
C GLY A 95 -1.11 -3.05 1.86
N ILE A 96 -0.43 -4.20 1.99
CA ILE A 96 -0.68 -5.37 1.13
C ILE A 96 -1.83 -6.19 1.71
N ALA A 97 -2.80 -6.51 0.86
CA ALA A 97 -3.92 -7.38 1.22
C ALA A 97 -4.34 -8.29 0.07
N TYR A 98 -5.00 -9.39 0.40
CA TYR A 98 -5.80 -10.18 -0.50
C TYR A 98 -7.22 -10.27 0.02
N LEU A 99 -8.19 -10.05 -0.84
CA LEU A 99 -9.61 -10.13 -0.48
C LEU A 99 -10.33 -11.10 -1.40
N LEU A 100 -11.10 -11.99 -0.81
CA LEU A 100 -12.06 -12.83 -1.52
C LEU A 100 -13.18 -11.98 -2.10
N LYS A 101 -13.84 -12.49 -3.13
CA LYS A 101 -14.93 -11.80 -3.83
C LYS A 101 -16.01 -11.30 -2.88
N ASP A 102 -16.47 -12.12 -1.94
CA ASP A 102 -17.56 -11.76 -1.02
C ASP A 102 -17.15 -10.63 -0.06
N ASP A 103 -15.88 -10.61 0.37
CA ASP A 103 -15.33 -9.53 1.18
C ASP A 103 -15.12 -8.25 0.34
N CYS A 104 -14.79 -8.38 -0.94
CA CYS A 104 -14.75 -7.24 -1.85
C CYS A 104 -16.13 -6.59 -2.03
N ASP A 105 -17.20 -7.37 -2.00
CA ASP A 105 -18.55 -6.83 -2.09
C ASP A 105 -18.91 -6.00 -0.83
N VAL A 106 -18.50 -6.47 0.34
CA VAL A 106 -18.61 -5.71 1.59
C VAL A 106 -17.74 -4.45 1.54
N LEU A 107 -16.49 -4.58 1.10
CA LEU A 107 -15.56 -3.46 0.98
C LEU A 107 -16.12 -2.36 0.07
N ARG A 108 -16.70 -2.71 -1.08
CA ARG A 108 -17.34 -1.76 -2.00
C ARG A 108 -18.40 -0.90 -1.30
N THR A 109 -19.33 -1.55 -0.62
CA THR A 109 -20.40 -0.87 0.11
C THR A 109 -19.84 0.10 1.15
N ARG A 110 -18.80 -0.30 1.88
CA ARG A 110 -18.16 0.57 2.87
C ARG A 110 -17.40 1.73 2.25
N MET A 111 -16.65 1.49 1.17
CA MET A 111 -15.97 2.56 0.45
C MET A 111 -16.94 3.59 -0.08
N GLU A 112 -18.11 3.16 -0.57
CA GLU A 112 -19.17 4.06 -1.03
C GLU A 112 -19.63 4.98 0.11
N GLN A 113 -20.00 4.40 1.24
CA GLN A 113 -20.44 5.15 2.42
C GLN A 113 -19.38 6.13 2.94
N LEU A 114 -18.12 5.69 3.00
CA LEU A 114 -17.01 6.53 3.46
C LEU A 114 -16.71 7.66 2.47
N CYS A 115 -16.68 7.39 1.17
CA CYS A 115 -16.37 8.41 0.17
C CYS A 115 -17.45 9.48 -0.01
N GLU A 116 -18.69 9.21 0.42
CA GLU A 116 -19.77 10.21 0.45
C GLU A 116 -19.56 11.24 1.58
N ASN A 117 -18.82 10.89 2.63
CA ASN A 117 -18.54 11.79 3.73
C ASN A 117 -17.24 12.59 3.46
N PRO A 118 -17.30 13.93 3.36
CA PRO A 118 -16.10 14.76 3.14
C PRO A 118 -15.01 14.59 4.20
N GLU A 119 -15.36 14.28 5.44
CA GLU A 119 -14.41 14.04 6.53
C GLU A 119 -13.52 12.82 6.28
N SER A 120 -13.96 11.90 5.42
CA SER A 120 -13.23 10.68 5.07
C SER A 120 -12.27 10.85 3.88
N HIS A 121 -12.18 12.02 3.27
CA HIS A 121 -11.33 12.24 2.09
C HIS A 121 -9.83 12.02 2.41
N GLY A 122 -9.41 12.23 3.65
CA GLY A 122 -8.06 11.94 4.12
C GLY A 122 -7.83 10.49 4.53
N PHE A 123 -8.81 9.60 4.47
CA PHE A 123 -8.68 8.24 4.97
C PHE A 123 -7.92 7.35 3.99
N PHE A 124 -7.15 6.44 4.57
CA PHE A 124 -6.60 5.30 3.86
C PHE A 124 -7.70 4.25 3.63
N TRP A 125 -7.54 3.42 2.60
CA TRP A 125 -8.52 2.42 2.21
C TRP A 125 -8.77 1.37 3.31
N GLU A 126 -7.82 1.16 4.19
CA GLU A 126 -7.89 0.27 5.34
C GLU A 126 -9.01 0.67 6.32
N ALA A 127 -9.43 1.93 6.29
CA ALA A 127 -10.61 2.35 7.06
C ALA A 127 -11.86 1.55 6.69
N ALA A 128 -11.96 1.10 5.44
CA ALA A 128 -13.07 0.28 4.97
C ALA A 128 -13.00 -1.20 5.38
N LEU A 129 -11.88 -1.67 5.96
CA LEU A 129 -11.76 -3.02 6.51
C LEU A 129 -12.49 -3.17 7.86
N PHE A 130 -12.73 -2.05 8.54
CA PHE A 130 -13.32 -2.01 9.87
C PHE A 130 -14.68 -1.30 9.81
N ASP A 131 -15.49 -1.47 10.85
CA ASP A 131 -16.80 -0.80 11.03
C ASP A 131 -17.88 -1.28 10.03
N GLY A 132 -18.89 -1.95 10.52
CA GLY A 132 -20.08 -2.37 9.77
C GLY A 132 -20.26 -3.89 9.64
N ALA A 133 -20.66 -4.37 8.47
CA ALA A 133 -21.00 -5.77 8.24
C ALA A 133 -19.81 -6.71 8.54
N LYS A 134 -20.10 -7.93 8.92
CA LYS A 134 -19.11 -8.96 9.25
C LYS A 134 -18.19 -9.23 8.06
N MET A 135 -16.99 -8.71 8.12
CA MET A 135 -15.89 -9.11 7.27
C MET A 135 -14.76 -9.57 8.18
N ILE A 136 -14.33 -10.82 8.03
CA ILE A 136 -13.21 -11.38 8.78
C ILE A 136 -12.00 -11.36 7.87
N VAL A 137 -11.04 -10.52 8.21
CA VAL A 137 -9.75 -10.45 7.53
C VAL A 137 -8.69 -11.02 8.46
N ASN A 138 -7.90 -11.97 7.97
CA ASN A 138 -6.81 -12.54 8.76
C ASN A 138 -5.60 -11.61 8.74
N ALA A 139 -4.86 -11.56 9.82
CA ALA A 139 -3.58 -10.87 9.88
C ALA A 139 -2.48 -11.82 9.39
N ARG A 140 -1.81 -11.47 8.28
CA ARG A 140 -0.61 -12.17 7.81
C ARG A 140 0.61 -11.47 8.39
N LEU A 141 1.14 -12.02 9.48
CA LEU A 141 2.33 -11.48 10.15
C LEU A 141 3.58 -11.75 9.33
N VAL A 142 4.42 -10.73 9.20
CA VAL A 142 5.74 -10.82 8.57
C VAL A 142 6.81 -10.26 9.51
N PRO A 143 8.02 -10.83 9.52
CA PRO A 143 9.14 -10.32 10.32
C PRO A 143 9.44 -8.86 10.01
N ALA A 144 9.93 -8.14 11.00
CA ALA A 144 10.37 -6.76 10.84
C ALA A 144 11.46 -6.67 9.75
N GLY A 145 11.29 -5.74 8.81
CA GLY A 145 12.23 -5.51 7.71
C GLY A 145 12.11 -6.49 6.53
N GLU A 146 11.22 -7.48 6.57
CA GLU A 146 10.94 -8.34 5.41
C GLU A 146 10.11 -7.61 4.35
N VAL A 147 9.29 -6.66 4.79
CA VAL A 147 8.50 -5.78 3.93
C VAL A 147 8.76 -4.34 4.34
N ILE A 148 9.12 -3.52 3.40
CA ILE A 148 9.46 -2.11 3.63
C ILE A 148 8.83 -1.21 2.58
N GLU A 149 8.49 0.00 2.99
CA GLU A 149 8.07 1.08 2.12
C GLU A 149 9.31 1.87 1.66
N ILE A 150 9.42 2.11 0.36
CA ILE A 150 10.52 2.85 -0.26
C ILE A 150 9.98 4.18 -0.77
N ASN A 151 10.21 5.24 0.00
CA ASN A 151 9.73 6.59 -0.30
C ASN A 151 10.81 7.46 -0.95
N THR A 152 12.09 7.10 -0.79
CA THR A 152 13.22 7.88 -1.30
C THR A 152 14.20 7.01 -2.09
N TYR A 153 14.98 7.68 -2.93
CA TYR A 153 16.02 7.00 -3.71
C TYR A 153 17.13 6.42 -2.82
N GLU A 154 17.45 7.09 -1.72
CA GLU A 154 18.41 6.62 -0.72
C GLU A 154 17.95 5.30 -0.09
N GLN A 155 16.66 5.17 0.24
CA GLN A 155 16.08 3.92 0.74
C GLN A 155 16.16 2.81 -0.30
N LEU A 156 15.94 3.13 -1.58
CA LEU A 156 16.10 2.16 -2.68
C LEU A 156 17.57 1.69 -2.76
N ARG A 157 18.54 2.61 -2.75
CA ARG A 157 19.97 2.28 -2.81
C ARG A 157 20.47 1.46 -1.62
N GLN A 158 19.91 1.65 -0.44
CA GLN A 158 20.23 0.82 0.72
C GLN A 158 19.87 -0.66 0.50
N ARG A 159 18.93 -0.94 -0.39
CA ARG A 159 18.48 -2.31 -0.72
C ARG A 159 19.09 -2.84 -2.00
N ASP A 160 19.30 -1.98 -2.96
CA ASP A 160 19.91 -2.31 -4.24
C ASP A 160 21.10 -1.39 -4.52
N SER A 161 22.26 -1.78 -4.05
CA SER A 161 23.52 -1.05 -4.29
C SER A 161 23.95 -1.05 -5.77
N ALA A 162 23.40 -1.95 -6.57
CA ALA A 162 23.63 -2.02 -8.01
C ALA A 162 22.64 -1.14 -8.80
N SER A 163 21.66 -0.55 -8.14
CA SER A 163 20.77 0.41 -8.79
C SER A 163 21.56 1.55 -9.40
N PRO A 164 21.42 1.82 -10.73
CA PRO A 164 22.19 2.86 -11.39
C PRO A 164 21.95 4.20 -10.70
N GLN A 165 23.01 5.00 -10.61
CA GLN A 165 22.87 6.39 -10.17
C GLN A 165 21.81 7.08 -11.03
N LEU A 166 21.01 7.92 -10.39
CA LEU A 166 19.97 8.67 -11.09
C LEU A 166 20.66 9.65 -12.05
N GLU A 167 20.83 9.24 -13.28
CA GLU A 167 21.24 10.17 -14.34
C GLU A 167 20.03 10.99 -14.75
N SER A 168 20.03 12.26 -14.41
CA SER A 168 19.07 13.22 -14.95
C SER A 168 19.82 14.47 -15.40
N ASP A 169 19.37 15.06 -16.49
CA ASP A 169 19.94 16.33 -16.97
C ASP A 169 19.95 17.41 -15.88
N LYS A 170 18.94 17.39 -15.00
CA LYS A 170 18.86 18.32 -13.86
C LYS A 170 19.95 18.07 -12.84
N LEU A 171 20.20 16.81 -12.48
CA LEU A 171 21.28 16.46 -11.54
C LEU A 171 22.64 16.76 -12.12
N ASN A 172 22.85 16.49 -13.41
CA ASN A 172 24.08 16.82 -14.12
C ASN A 172 24.36 18.33 -14.11
N VAL A 173 23.33 19.16 -14.32
CA VAL A 173 23.46 20.64 -14.26
C VAL A 173 23.77 21.06 -12.82
N ILE A 174 23.10 20.53 -11.81
CA ILE A 174 23.35 20.84 -10.39
C ILE A 174 24.77 20.43 -10.00
N ALA A 175 25.20 19.22 -10.35
CA ALA A 175 26.55 18.72 -10.10
C ALA A 175 27.62 19.62 -10.71
N ALA A 176 27.43 20.04 -11.97
CA ALA A 176 28.35 20.95 -12.65
C ALA A 176 28.45 22.33 -11.98
N VAL A 177 27.34 22.86 -11.46
CA VAL A 177 27.29 24.14 -10.74
C VAL A 177 27.98 24.05 -9.38
N LEU A 178 27.79 22.93 -8.68
CA LEU A 178 28.34 22.70 -7.33
C LEU A 178 29.79 22.18 -7.36
N GLY A 179 30.29 21.76 -8.50
CA GLY A 179 31.61 21.12 -8.62
C GLY A 179 31.66 19.76 -7.96
N ALA A 180 30.52 19.09 -7.80
CA ALA A 180 30.34 17.79 -7.14
C ALA A 180 30.07 16.68 -8.17
N GLY A 181 30.33 15.44 -7.82
CA GLY A 181 29.86 14.29 -8.61
C GLY A 181 28.35 14.12 -8.48
N THR A 182 27.70 13.53 -9.50
CA THR A 182 26.25 13.26 -9.45
C THR A 182 25.84 12.28 -8.34
N GLY A 183 26.78 11.58 -7.75
CA GLY A 183 26.60 10.72 -6.59
C GLY A 183 26.69 11.41 -5.23
N ASP A 184 27.04 12.70 -5.21
CA ASP A 184 27.24 13.52 -4.01
C ASP A 184 26.06 14.48 -3.76
N ILE A 185 25.01 14.41 -4.60
CA ILE A 185 23.84 15.32 -4.57
C ILE A 185 22.58 14.57 -4.16
#